data_aacfd8f003137d38332efe3ba2ff1453
#
_entry.id   aacfd8f003137d38332efe3ba2ff1453
#
_cell.length_a   1.000
_cell.length_b   1.000
_cell.length_c   1.000
_cell.angle_alpha   90.00
_cell.angle_beta   90.00
_cell.angle_gamma   90.00
#
_symmetry.space_group_name_H-M   'P 1'
#
loop_
_entity.id
_entity.type
_entity.pdbx_description
1 polymer ?
#
loop_
_entity_poly.entity_id
_entity_poly.type
_entity_poly.pdbx_seq_one_letter_code
_entity_poly.pdbx_strand_id
1 'polypeptide(L)'
;YFTLYGFSHLKTELEKVESVRLLLTSTNFKNDLNLLTSSKDELKLKNKLQQEKIAKECYEWLNKKAQIKEVKINNSIPFNLYHLKNSENRDFVIQGSSNLSSDGLGFIHSNTFAMNTGISDFDTTKDFLNTFDEIWDNPTIVSDIKDKIISNLEEIFEDKSPNCLYFMTLYNI
;
A
#
# COMPACT_ATOMS: atom_id res chain seq x y z
N TYR A 1 -1.09 -5.84 -4.49
CA TYR A 1 -2.00 -5.01 -3.68
C TYR A 1 -1.21 -4.29 -2.59
N PHE A 2 -1.62 -3.04 -2.30
CA PHE A 2 -1.15 -2.22 -1.20
C PHE A 2 -2.38 -1.74 -0.43
N THR A 3 -2.45 -2.02 0.88
CA THR A 3 -3.61 -1.64 1.71
C THR A 3 -3.20 -0.70 2.84
N LEU A 4 -4.15 0.08 3.37
CA LEU A 4 -3.95 0.98 4.51
C LEU A 4 -3.45 0.23 5.75
N TYR A 5 -4.00 -0.97 6.01
CA TYR A 5 -3.60 -1.77 7.15
C TYR A 5 -2.21 -2.40 6.94
N GLY A 6 -1.88 -2.80 5.71
CA GLY A 6 -0.52 -3.20 5.36
C GLY A 6 0.50 -2.10 5.61
N PHE A 7 0.19 -0.86 5.21
CA PHE A 7 0.98 0.32 5.55
C PHE A 7 1.11 0.50 7.06
N SER A 8 0.00 0.44 7.80
CA SER A 8 -0.01 0.64 9.25
C SER A 8 0.89 -0.35 9.99
N HIS A 9 0.92 -1.61 9.57
CA HIS A 9 1.80 -2.63 10.16
C HIS A 9 3.30 -2.38 9.90
N LEU A 10 3.64 -1.76 8.78
CA LEU A 10 5.02 -1.50 8.37
C LEU A 10 5.43 -0.03 8.54
N LYS A 11 4.57 0.83 9.08
CA LYS A 11 4.78 2.28 9.16
C LYS A 11 6.16 2.64 9.71
N THR A 12 6.54 2.05 10.84
CA THR A 12 7.82 2.35 11.51
C THR A 12 9.03 2.05 10.61
N GLU A 13 8.96 1.02 9.79
CA GLU A 13 10.04 0.66 8.87
C GLU A 13 9.97 1.51 7.60
N LEU A 14 8.78 1.77 7.10
CA LEU A 14 8.56 2.61 5.92
C LEU A 14 8.95 4.08 6.17
N GLU A 15 8.86 4.57 7.40
CA GLU A 15 9.33 5.90 7.76
C GLU A 15 10.84 6.07 7.63
N LYS A 16 11.62 4.99 7.73
CA LYS A 16 13.08 4.98 7.56
C LYS A 16 13.51 5.01 6.10
N VAL A 17 12.63 4.66 5.18
CA VAL A 17 12.92 4.61 3.74
C VAL A 17 12.97 6.04 3.17
N GLU A 18 13.96 6.36 2.36
CA GLU A 18 14.14 7.69 1.77
C GLU A 18 13.13 7.95 0.64
N SER A 19 12.95 6.98 -0.26
CA SER A 19 12.03 7.08 -1.39
C SER A 19 11.46 5.72 -1.76
N VAL A 20 10.26 5.72 -2.35
CA VAL A 20 9.56 4.51 -2.78
C VAL A 20 8.96 4.71 -4.17
N ARG A 21 9.06 3.69 -5.00
CA ARG A 21 8.34 3.59 -6.27
C ARG A 21 7.35 2.44 -6.18
N LEU A 22 6.08 2.73 -6.39
CA LEU A 22 4.99 1.76 -6.34
C LEU A 22 4.41 1.55 -7.74
N LEU A 23 4.52 0.34 -8.25
CA LEU A 23 3.85 -0.09 -9.47
C LEU A 23 2.67 -0.98 -9.12
N LEU A 24 1.45 -0.53 -9.40
CA LEU A 24 0.21 -1.21 -9.05
C LEU A 24 -0.46 -1.78 -10.29
N THR A 25 -1.04 -2.96 -10.18
CA THR A 25 -1.75 -3.63 -11.28
C THR A 25 -3.27 -3.43 -11.25
N SER A 26 -3.81 -2.88 -10.16
CA SER A 26 -5.24 -2.56 -10.04
C SER A 26 -5.43 -1.47 -9.00
N THR A 27 -6.27 -0.49 -9.33
CA THR A 27 -6.61 0.65 -8.45
C THR A 27 -7.91 0.47 -7.69
N ASN A 28 -8.25 -0.75 -7.29
CA ASN A 28 -9.42 -0.98 -6.46
C ASN A 28 -9.20 -0.56 -4.99
N PHE A 29 -8.55 0.60 -4.79
CA PHE A 29 -8.33 1.18 -3.45
C PHE A 29 -9.67 1.39 -2.69
N LYS A 30 -10.75 1.67 -3.43
CA LYS A 30 -12.10 1.84 -2.83
C LYS A 30 -12.73 0.52 -2.36
N ASN A 31 -12.38 -0.62 -2.93
CA ASN A 31 -13.02 -1.89 -2.58
C ASN A 31 -12.38 -2.57 -1.37
N ASP A 32 -11.10 -2.32 -1.10
CA ASP A 32 -10.43 -2.88 0.07
C ASP A 32 -10.84 -2.18 1.38
N LEU A 33 -11.46 -1.00 1.28
CA LEU A 33 -12.05 -0.28 2.40
C LEU A 33 -13.35 -0.92 2.92
N ASN A 34 -14.01 -1.75 2.11
CA ASN A 34 -15.26 -2.42 2.47
C ASN A 34 -15.09 -3.73 3.27
N LEU A 35 -13.85 -4.14 3.59
CA LEU A 35 -13.56 -5.36 4.35
C LEU A 35 -13.88 -5.28 5.86
N LEU A 36 -14.49 -4.18 6.32
CA LEU A 36 -14.87 -3.97 7.71
C LEU A 36 -16.38 -4.10 7.95
N THR A 37 -16.99 -5.16 7.42
CA THR A 37 -18.36 -5.51 7.80
C THR A 37 -18.37 -6.39 9.05
N SER A 38 -18.22 -5.78 10.22
CA SER A 38 -18.58 -6.44 11.46
C SER A 38 -19.82 -5.78 12.09
N SER A 39 -20.66 -6.59 12.67
CA SER A 39 -22.08 -6.39 12.98
C SER A 39 -22.45 -5.50 14.16
N LYS A 40 -21.57 -4.63 14.65
CA LYS A 40 -21.89 -3.69 15.76
C LYS A 40 -21.49 -2.27 15.37
N ASP A 41 -22.45 -1.34 15.43
CA ASP A 41 -22.27 0.05 15.00
C ASP A 41 -21.17 0.80 15.75
N GLU A 42 -20.97 0.50 17.01
CA GLU A 42 -19.90 1.06 17.83
C GLU A 42 -18.48 0.60 17.39
N LEU A 43 -18.34 -0.68 16.99
CA LEU A 43 -17.12 -1.22 16.42
C LEU A 43 -16.83 -0.63 15.03
N LYS A 44 -17.87 -0.35 14.25
CA LYS A 44 -17.74 0.28 12.93
C LYS A 44 -17.17 1.69 13.06
N LEU A 45 -17.58 2.44 14.07
CA LEU A 45 -17.14 3.82 14.24
C LEU A 45 -15.71 3.92 14.79
N LYS A 46 -15.39 3.09 15.77
CA LYS A 46 -14.03 2.99 16.30
C LYS A 46 -13.05 2.55 15.22
N ASN A 47 -13.45 1.62 14.36
CA ASN A 47 -12.69 1.21 13.19
C ASN A 47 -12.59 2.34 12.15
N LYS A 48 -13.62 3.17 11.99
CA LYS A 48 -13.61 4.31 11.07
C LYS A 48 -12.61 5.39 11.51
N LEU A 49 -12.63 5.79 12.78
CA LEU A 49 -11.68 6.77 13.33
C LEU A 49 -10.22 6.27 13.21
N GLN A 50 -9.98 5.00 13.50
CA GLN A 50 -8.67 4.39 13.33
C GLN A 50 -8.26 4.40 11.84
N GLN A 51 -9.20 4.13 10.94
CA GLN A 51 -8.98 4.15 9.50
C GLN A 51 -8.65 5.56 9.01
N GLU A 52 -9.36 6.59 9.47
CA GLU A 52 -9.09 8.00 9.15
C GLU A 52 -7.67 8.40 9.58
N LYS A 53 -7.26 8.02 10.80
CA LYS A 53 -5.91 8.27 11.29
C LYS A 53 -4.86 7.58 10.40
N ILE A 54 -5.04 6.30 10.11
CA ILE A 54 -4.11 5.54 9.26
C ILE A 54 -4.08 6.14 7.84
N ALA A 55 -5.24 6.54 7.29
CA ALA A 55 -5.34 7.15 5.97
C ALA A 55 -4.56 8.47 5.91
N LYS A 56 -4.68 9.32 6.94
CA LYS A 56 -3.92 10.57 7.03
C LYS A 56 -2.41 10.32 7.11
N GLU A 57 -1.98 9.38 7.94
CA GLU A 57 -0.57 9.02 8.06
C GLU A 57 -0.01 8.43 6.76
N CYS A 58 -0.79 7.60 6.08
CA CYS A 58 -0.45 7.04 4.77
C CYS A 58 -0.37 8.13 3.68
N TYR A 59 -1.33 9.06 3.67
CA TYR A 59 -1.32 10.23 2.79
C TYR A 59 -0.04 11.04 2.94
N GLU A 60 0.33 11.42 4.17
CA GLU A 60 1.53 12.21 4.45
C GLU A 60 2.79 11.50 3.97
N TRP A 61 2.87 10.18 4.21
CA TRP A 61 4.01 9.36 3.82
C TRP A 61 4.10 9.22 2.28
N LEU A 62 3.00 8.87 1.61
CA LEU A 62 2.96 8.72 0.15
C LEU A 62 3.27 10.04 -0.54
N ASN A 63 2.69 11.14 -0.06
CA ASN A 63 2.90 12.46 -0.65
C ASN A 63 4.39 12.85 -0.61
N LYS A 64 5.04 12.59 0.51
CA LYS A 64 6.44 12.96 0.74
C LYS A 64 7.44 12.04 0.03
N LYS A 65 7.19 10.72 0.00
CA LYS A 65 8.21 9.73 -0.34
C LYS A 65 7.91 8.88 -1.56
N ALA A 66 6.66 8.80 -2.01
CA ALA A 66 6.27 7.85 -3.02
C ALA A 66 6.08 8.47 -4.41
N GLN A 67 6.49 7.73 -5.43
CA GLN A 67 6.01 7.83 -6.80
C GLN A 67 5.12 6.63 -7.07
N ILE A 68 3.97 6.82 -7.72
CA ILE A 68 2.97 5.78 -7.87
C ILE A 68 2.50 5.71 -9.31
N LYS A 69 2.71 4.57 -9.94
CA LYS A 69 2.22 4.29 -11.29
C LYS A 69 1.33 3.05 -11.29
N GLU A 70 0.42 3.00 -12.25
CA GLU A 70 -0.47 1.87 -12.50
C GLU A 70 -0.16 1.25 -13.86
N VAL A 71 -0.16 -0.08 -13.91
CA VAL A 71 -0.09 -0.82 -15.18
C VAL A 71 -1.44 -0.70 -15.87
N LYS A 72 -1.43 -0.25 -17.14
CA LYS A 72 -2.65 -0.09 -17.95
C LYS A 72 -3.33 -1.44 -18.20
N ILE A 73 -4.64 -1.37 -18.36
CA ILE A 73 -5.51 -2.51 -18.63
C ILE A 73 -4.96 -3.31 -19.81
N ASN A 74 -4.80 -4.53 -19.81
CA ASN A 74 -4.22 -5.49 -20.76
C ASN A 74 -2.80 -5.99 -20.42
N ASN A 75 -2.15 -5.43 -19.41
CA ASN A 75 -0.90 -5.95 -18.90
C ASN A 75 -1.12 -6.42 -17.46
N SER A 76 -0.72 -7.64 -17.14
CA SER A 76 -0.79 -8.15 -15.77
C SER A 76 0.60 -8.59 -15.31
N ILE A 77 0.91 -8.27 -14.07
CA ILE A 77 2.09 -8.80 -13.39
C ILE A 77 1.57 -9.89 -12.44
N PRO A 78 1.89 -11.17 -12.69
CA PRO A 78 1.26 -12.29 -11.97
C PRO A 78 1.88 -12.55 -10.58
N PHE A 79 2.80 -11.74 -10.12
CA PHE A 79 3.49 -11.87 -8.84
C PHE A 79 3.73 -10.51 -8.20
N ASN A 80 4.00 -10.51 -6.89
CA ASN A 80 4.47 -9.33 -6.18
C ASN A 80 6.00 -9.36 -6.12
N LEU A 81 6.61 -8.20 -6.29
CA LEU A 81 8.05 -8.01 -6.22
C LEU A 81 8.34 -6.81 -5.32
N TYR A 82 9.21 -7.02 -4.34
CA TYR A 82 9.70 -5.99 -3.44
C TYR A 82 11.21 -5.90 -3.58
N HIS A 83 11.69 -4.81 -4.16
CA HIS A 83 13.12 -4.54 -4.28
C HIS A 83 13.53 -3.57 -3.18
N LEU A 84 14.47 -3.99 -2.36
CA LEU A 84 15.01 -3.24 -1.22
C LEU A 84 16.47 -2.91 -1.49
N LYS A 85 16.81 -1.63 -1.42
CA LYS A 85 18.16 -1.14 -1.55
C LYS A 85 18.59 -0.43 -0.28
N ASN A 86 19.76 -0.77 0.24
CA ASN A 86 20.34 -0.08 1.37
C ASN A 86 21.43 0.92 0.96
N SER A 87 21.91 1.72 1.92
CA SER A 87 22.99 2.71 1.73
C SER A 87 24.34 2.09 1.29
N GLU A 88 24.52 0.79 1.49
CA GLU A 88 25.73 0.06 1.13
C GLU A 88 25.67 -0.57 -0.26
N ASN A 89 24.65 -0.22 -1.07
CA ASN A 89 24.35 -0.81 -2.39
C ASN A 89 24.17 -2.35 -2.35
N ARG A 90 23.71 -2.87 -1.21
CA ARG A 90 23.29 -4.26 -1.12
C ARG A 90 21.80 -4.32 -1.41
N ASP A 91 21.48 -4.91 -2.52
CA ASP A 91 20.12 -5.07 -2.98
C ASP A 91 19.55 -6.40 -2.49
N PHE A 92 18.29 -6.39 -2.13
CA PHE A 92 17.55 -7.58 -1.74
C PHE A 92 16.17 -7.56 -2.42
N VAL A 93 15.81 -8.66 -3.04
CA VAL A 93 14.51 -8.82 -3.71
C VAL A 93 13.70 -9.89 -3.01
N ILE A 94 12.45 -9.59 -2.74
CA ILE A 94 11.44 -10.59 -2.36
C ILE A 94 10.48 -10.71 -3.53
N GLN A 95 10.35 -11.92 -4.07
CA GLN A 95 9.40 -12.24 -5.12
C GLN A 95 8.42 -13.30 -4.60
N GLY A 96 7.13 -13.13 -4.87
CA GLY A 96 6.15 -14.12 -4.46
C GLY A 96 4.71 -13.67 -4.59
N SER A 97 3.82 -14.37 -3.89
CA SER A 97 2.38 -14.15 -3.93
C SER A 97 1.86 -13.23 -2.81
N SER A 98 2.70 -12.86 -1.84
CA SER A 98 2.27 -12.01 -0.71
C SER A 98 2.03 -10.58 -1.14
N ASN A 99 0.86 -10.06 -0.80
CA ASN A 99 0.51 -8.64 -0.95
C ASN A 99 1.03 -7.80 0.22
N LEU A 100 1.13 -6.48 0.03
CA LEU A 100 1.38 -5.54 1.12
C LEU A 100 0.04 -5.22 1.83
N SER A 101 -0.48 -6.23 2.51
CA SER A 101 -1.76 -6.25 3.22
C SER A 101 -1.60 -7.02 4.54
N SER A 102 -2.55 -6.90 5.47
CA SER A 102 -2.45 -7.55 6.78
C SER A 102 -2.36 -9.08 6.69
N ASP A 103 -3.06 -9.69 5.75
CA ASP A 103 -3.00 -11.13 5.49
C ASP A 103 -1.72 -11.53 4.75
N GLY A 104 -1.33 -10.78 3.73
CA GLY A 104 -0.09 -11.03 2.98
C GLY A 104 1.17 -10.87 3.81
N LEU A 105 1.14 -10.01 4.83
CA LEU A 105 2.21 -9.83 5.82
C LEU A 105 2.12 -10.81 7.01
N GLY A 106 1.07 -11.65 7.08
CA GLY A 106 0.90 -12.64 8.14
C GLY A 106 0.38 -12.09 9.48
N PHE A 107 -0.14 -10.86 9.53
CA PHE A 107 -0.71 -10.29 10.76
C PHE A 107 -2.12 -10.80 11.07
N ILE A 108 -2.84 -11.26 10.05
CA ILE A 108 -4.13 -11.93 10.20
C ILE A 108 -4.10 -13.29 9.49
N HIS A 109 -4.87 -14.23 10.04
CA HIS A 109 -4.96 -15.55 9.46
C HIS A 109 -5.67 -15.51 8.11
N SER A 110 -5.07 -16.12 7.09
CA SER A 110 -5.63 -16.27 5.75
C SER A 110 -5.79 -17.74 5.41
N ASN A 111 -6.82 -18.07 4.65
CA ASN A 111 -7.01 -19.40 4.09
C ASN A 111 -6.17 -19.63 2.82
N THR A 112 -5.35 -18.67 2.42
CA THR A 112 -4.47 -18.76 1.26
C THR A 112 -3.03 -19.00 1.69
N PHE A 113 -2.35 -19.92 1.01
CA PHE A 113 -0.92 -20.11 1.19
C PHE A 113 -0.15 -19.10 0.35
N ALA A 114 0.77 -18.39 0.98
CA ALA A 114 1.69 -17.49 0.30
C ALA A 114 3.08 -18.13 0.21
N MET A 115 3.68 -18.04 -0.96
CA MET A 115 5.07 -18.47 -1.19
C MET A 115 5.88 -17.25 -1.63
N ASN A 116 6.99 -17.03 -0.93
CA ASN A 116 7.92 -15.93 -1.24
C ASN A 116 9.34 -16.48 -1.27
N THR A 117 10.15 -15.94 -2.16
CA THR A 117 11.59 -16.22 -2.28
C THR A 117 12.38 -14.95 -2.08
N GLY A 118 13.38 -14.99 -1.21
CA GLY A 118 14.36 -13.91 -1.03
C GLY A 118 15.58 -14.13 -1.92
N ILE A 119 16.04 -13.10 -2.59
CA ILE A 119 17.17 -13.10 -3.53
C ILE A 119 18.11 -11.99 -3.12
N SER A 120 19.40 -12.29 -2.97
CA SER A 120 20.47 -11.33 -2.63
C SER A 120 21.66 -11.40 -3.59
N ASP A 121 21.55 -12.21 -4.64
CA ASP A 121 22.56 -12.25 -5.69
C ASP A 121 22.57 -10.94 -6.47
N PHE A 122 23.76 -10.35 -6.65
CA PHE A 122 23.90 -9.01 -7.23
C PHE A 122 23.39 -8.95 -8.67
N ASP A 123 23.74 -9.90 -9.52
CA ASP A 123 23.37 -9.89 -10.93
C ASP A 123 21.85 -10.09 -11.07
N THR A 124 21.30 -11.03 -10.33
CA THR A 124 19.85 -11.31 -10.34
C THR A 124 19.03 -10.13 -9.80
N THR A 125 19.45 -9.50 -8.70
CA THR A 125 18.74 -8.33 -8.13
C THR A 125 18.78 -7.15 -9.08
N LYS A 126 19.89 -6.95 -9.80
CA LYS A 126 20.05 -5.92 -10.82
C LYS A 126 19.16 -6.17 -12.04
N ASP A 127 19.01 -7.40 -12.48
CA ASP A 127 18.13 -7.75 -13.60
C ASP A 127 16.67 -7.49 -13.26
N PHE A 128 16.23 -7.78 -12.03
CA PHE A 128 14.90 -7.41 -11.56
C PHE A 128 14.69 -5.89 -11.56
N LEU A 129 15.68 -5.12 -11.13
CA LEU A 129 15.60 -3.66 -11.14
C LEU A 129 15.54 -3.11 -12.57
N ASN A 130 16.36 -3.61 -13.46
CA ASN A 130 16.36 -3.20 -14.87
C ASN A 130 15.00 -3.48 -15.52
N THR A 131 14.43 -4.67 -15.29
CA THR A 131 13.09 -5.02 -15.78
C THR A 131 12.01 -4.10 -15.20
N PHE A 132 12.10 -3.78 -13.90
CA PHE A 132 11.20 -2.83 -13.29
C PHE A 132 11.32 -1.43 -13.93
N ASP A 133 12.54 -0.96 -14.15
CA ASP A 133 12.82 0.35 -14.75
C ASP A 133 12.30 0.42 -16.20
N GLU A 134 12.50 -0.63 -17.00
CA GLU A 134 11.93 -0.71 -18.35
C GLU A 134 10.40 -0.59 -18.37
N ILE A 135 9.72 -1.25 -17.44
CA ILE A 135 8.25 -1.14 -17.30
C ILE A 135 7.88 0.26 -16.80
N TRP A 136 8.58 0.74 -15.78
CA TRP A 136 8.33 2.02 -15.12
C TRP A 136 8.43 3.21 -16.06
N ASP A 137 9.43 3.19 -16.94
CA ASP A 137 9.71 4.29 -17.85
C ASP A 137 8.94 4.21 -19.18
N ASN A 138 8.14 3.17 -19.37
CA ASN A 138 7.36 2.98 -20.59
C ASN A 138 5.94 3.59 -20.47
N PRO A 139 5.68 4.78 -21.05
CA PRO A 139 4.40 5.44 -20.95
C PRO A 139 3.26 4.73 -21.69
N THR A 140 3.58 3.74 -22.53
CA THR A 140 2.53 2.92 -23.18
C THR A 140 2.00 1.84 -22.24
N ILE A 141 2.81 1.40 -21.27
CA ILE A 141 2.49 0.34 -20.30
C ILE A 141 1.91 0.92 -19.01
N VAL A 142 2.46 2.05 -18.53
CA VAL A 142 2.09 2.63 -17.23
C VAL A 142 1.52 4.03 -17.33
N SER A 143 0.80 4.44 -16.30
CA SER A 143 0.33 5.82 -16.09
C SER A 143 0.58 6.24 -14.65
N ASP A 144 0.90 7.52 -14.44
CA ASP A 144 0.98 8.10 -13.10
C ASP A 144 -0.43 8.19 -12.50
N ILE A 145 -0.57 7.76 -11.26
CA ILE A 145 -1.84 7.76 -10.53
C ILE A 145 -1.68 8.34 -9.12
N LYS A 146 -0.54 8.97 -8.82
CA LYS A 146 -0.28 9.49 -7.47
C LYS A 146 -1.39 10.42 -7.01
N ASP A 147 -1.76 11.41 -7.81
CA ASP A 147 -2.79 12.40 -7.44
C ASP A 147 -4.15 11.72 -7.18
N LYS A 148 -4.50 10.71 -7.96
CA LYS A 148 -5.73 9.94 -7.76
C LYS A 148 -5.72 9.19 -6.42
N ILE A 149 -4.60 8.56 -6.07
CA ILE A 149 -4.45 7.86 -4.78
C ILE A 149 -4.52 8.85 -3.61
N ILE A 150 -3.82 9.97 -3.73
CA ILE A 150 -3.81 11.04 -2.72
C ILE A 150 -5.22 11.58 -2.50
N SER A 151 -5.97 11.92 -3.55
CA SER A 151 -7.36 12.38 -3.43
C SER A 151 -8.29 11.32 -2.81
N ASN A 152 -8.12 10.05 -3.14
CA ASN A 152 -8.91 8.98 -2.51
C ASN A 152 -8.63 8.85 -1.01
N LEU A 153 -7.39 9.08 -0.57
CA LEU A 153 -7.05 9.08 0.86
C LEU A 153 -7.63 10.30 1.58
N GLU A 154 -7.60 11.48 0.95
CA GLU A 154 -8.22 12.70 1.46
C GLU A 154 -9.71 12.50 1.71
N GLU A 155 -10.45 11.89 0.78
CA GLU A 155 -11.88 11.56 0.95
C GLU A 155 -12.16 10.74 2.21
N ILE A 156 -11.20 9.92 2.67
CA ILE A 156 -11.37 9.04 3.84
C ILE A 156 -11.27 9.83 5.15
N PHE A 157 -10.27 10.69 5.29
CA PHE A 157 -10.03 11.39 6.55
C PHE A 157 -10.66 12.81 6.60
N GLU A 158 -11.15 13.32 5.48
CA GLU A 158 -11.94 14.55 5.42
C GLU A 158 -13.46 14.34 5.57
N ASP A 159 -13.92 13.11 5.82
CA ASP A 159 -15.34 12.83 6.02
C ASP A 159 -15.87 13.57 7.26
N LYS A 160 -16.56 14.67 7.02
CA LYS A 160 -17.20 15.54 8.01
C LYS A 160 -18.68 15.16 8.22
N SER A 161 -19.05 13.88 8.10
CA SER A 161 -20.43 13.47 8.36
C SER A 161 -20.85 13.83 9.79
N PRO A 162 -22.14 14.22 10.03
CA PRO A 162 -22.62 14.57 11.36
C PRO A 162 -22.35 13.47 12.40
N ASN A 163 -22.40 12.21 12.01
CA ASN A 163 -22.06 11.08 12.86
C ASN A 163 -20.59 11.07 13.28
N CYS A 164 -19.68 11.32 12.36
CA CYS A 164 -18.24 11.40 12.64
C CYS A 164 -17.94 12.55 13.61
N LEU A 165 -18.50 13.74 13.37
CA LEU A 165 -18.35 14.91 14.24
C LEU A 165 -18.92 14.67 15.65
N TYR A 166 -20.09 14.04 15.75
CA TYR A 166 -20.69 13.68 17.03
C TYR A 166 -19.80 12.77 17.86
N PHE A 167 -19.24 11.74 17.26
CA PHE A 167 -18.35 10.80 17.94
C PHE A 167 -16.99 11.41 18.28
N MET A 168 -16.40 12.24 17.41
CA MET A 168 -15.19 13.00 17.75
C MET A 168 -15.42 13.89 18.98
N THR A 169 -16.59 14.52 19.08
CA THR A 169 -16.97 15.34 20.25
C THR A 169 -17.12 14.51 21.51
N LEU A 170 -17.76 13.34 21.43
CA LEU A 170 -17.99 12.44 22.59
C LEU A 170 -16.69 11.83 23.14
N TYR A 171 -15.75 11.48 22.27
CA TYR A 171 -14.52 10.80 22.66
C TYR A 171 -13.33 11.75 22.84
N ASN A 172 -13.53 13.05 22.66
CA ASN A 172 -12.48 14.07 22.85
C ASN A 172 -11.21 13.80 22.00
N ILE A 173 -11.40 13.36 20.77
CA ILE A 173 -10.32 12.99 19.84
C ILE A 173 -10.03 14.16 18.89
#